data_b90a2817058a5b26146f595c5fbede0d
#
_entry.id   b90a2817058a5b26146f595c5fbede0d
#
_cell.length_a   1.000
_cell.length_b   1.000
_cell.length_c   1.000
_cell.angle_alpha   90.00
_cell.angle_beta   90.00
_cell.angle_gamma   90.00
#
_symmetry.space_group_name_H-M   'P 1'
#
loop_
_entity.id
_entity.type
_entity.pdbx_description
1 polymer ?
#
loop_
_entity_poly.entity_id
_entity_poly.type
_entity_poly.pdbx_seq_one_letter_code
_entity_poly.pdbx_strand_id
1 'polypeptide(L)'
;QGYSSAASDVYKRQIYKMGGIERELMYGLSNAQAAATLAAVLVGYNIILPNGERLLNDDVLNGTVLLILVTCIVSSFITERAARKIAMEEAHLEENRSVEAEKILIPIANPDTIEDLINLSLVIRDPKQRDNLLALNVINDDSSSESAELRGKRYLEKAAMITASADVPLRQITRYDLNIASGIIHTAKEYAATDVIIGLHRKVNIVDSFFGMLTENLLKGLHREVMVSKFLMPINTIRRVIVAVPPKAEYEAGFLKWVEHFCRLGSTLGCRVHFYANEETTDHLQGLVKAKYGQTLTDFSRLDDWGDLLILTGQVNFDHLLVIISARRGSISYDSSFEKLPAQISKYFANNSLIVLYPDQLGEPQDAVSFSNPRGNNESQHYEKVGKW
;
A
#
# COMPACT_ATOMS: atom_id res chain seq x y z
N GLN A 1 34.76 18.47 16.81
CA GLN A 1 33.42 18.56 16.18
C GLN A 1 32.49 17.38 16.56
N GLY A 2 33.01 16.17 16.84
CA GLY A 2 32.19 15.02 17.29
C GLY A 2 31.49 15.23 18.64
N TYR A 3 32.07 16.00 19.54
CA TYR A 3 31.48 16.32 20.86
C TYR A 3 30.28 17.29 20.78
N SER A 4 30.22 18.17 19.78
CA SER A 4 29.10 19.09 19.62
C SER A 4 27.85 18.42 19.09
N SER A 5 27.99 17.37 18.26
CA SER A 5 26.88 16.58 17.72
C SER A 5 26.21 15.78 18.83
N ALA A 6 26.97 15.03 19.61
CA ALA A 6 26.44 14.21 20.70
C ALA A 6 25.75 15.05 21.80
N ALA A 7 26.32 16.22 22.17
CA ALA A 7 25.71 17.15 23.12
C ALA A 7 24.41 17.77 22.56
N SER A 8 24.36 18.11 21.26
CA SER A 8 23.15 18.59 20.58
C SER A 8 22.04 17.55 20.59
N ASP A 9 22.37 16.26 20.37
CA ASP A 9 21.40 15.18 20.34
C ASP A 9 20.82 14.88 21.72
N VAL A 10 21.63 14.97 22.77
CA VAL A 10 21.16 14.85 24.17
C VAL A 10 20.20 15.99 24.53
N TYR A 11 20.51 17.22 24.11
CA TYR A 11 19.66 18.40 24.36
C TYR A 11 18.32 18.31 23.61
N LYS A 12 18.34 17.93 22.36
CA LYS A 12 17.13 17.72 21.54
C LYS A 12 16.25 16.60 22.13
N ARG A 13 16.86 15.52 22.63
CA ARG A 13 16.15 14.44 23.32
C ARG A 13 15.34 14.93 24.53
N GLN A 14 15.90 15.84 25.31
CA GLN A 14 15.24 16.36 26.51
C GLN A 14 14.06 17.27 26.16
N ILE A 15 14.17 18.03 25.06
CA ILE A 15 13.11 18.95 24.59
C ILE A 15 11.97 18.21 23.89
N TYR A 16 12.25 17.20 23.06
CA TYR A 16 11.25 16.54 22.22
C TYR A 16 10.74 15.21 22.77
N LYS A 17 11.20 14.73 23.92
CA LYS A 17 10.80 13.43 24.54
C LYS A 17 10.82 12.24 23.56
N MET A 18 11.78 12.21 22.66
CA MET A 18 11.89 11.20 21.60
C MET A 18 12.13 9.79 22.12
N GLY A 19 11.47 8.80 21.51
CA GLY A 19 11.65 7.38 21.77
C GLY A 19 13.03 6.85 21.41
N GLY A 20 13.32 5.61 21.82
CA GLY A 20 14.63 4.98 21.55
C GLY A 20 14.94 4.80 20.06
N ILE A 21 13.91 4.47 19.28
CA ILE A 21 14.03 4.18 17.85
C ILE A 21 14.16 5.47 17.02
N GLU A 22 13.39 6.50 17.34
CA GLU A 22 13.50 7.83 16.72
C GLU A 22 14.89 8.43 16.91
N ARG A 23 15.49 8.17 18.07
CA ARG A 23 16.88 8.60 18.37
C ARG A 23 17.90 7.86 17.51
N GLU A 24 17.73 6.55 17.28
CA GLU A 24 18.58 5.74 16.40
C GLU A 24 18.51 6.27 14.95
N LEU A 25 17.32 6.64 14.48
CA LEU A 25 17.13 7.27 13.18
C LEU A 25 17.81 8.64 13.08
N MET A 26 17.61 9.52 14.05
CA MET A 26 18.26 10.83 14.07
C MET A 26 19.79 10.72 14.11
N TYR A 27 20.34 9.78 14.86
CA TYR A 27 21.78 9.53 14.89
C TYR A 27 22.29 9.11 13.51
N GLY A 28 21.61 8.17 12.85
CA GLY A 28 21.95 7.76 11.49
C GLY A 28 21.94 8.93 10.50
N LEU A 29 20.90 9.75 10.51
CA LEU A 29 20.76 10.91 9.60
C LEU A 29 21.77 12.03 9.90
N SER A 30 22.11 12.28 11.17
CA SER A 30 23.02 13.37 11.55
C SER A 30 24.50 13.02 11.41
N ASN A 31 24.86 11.75 11.32
CA ASN A 31 26.25 11.32 11.27
C ASN A 31 26.86 11.34 9.83
N ALA A 32 26.04 11.48 8.80
CA ALA A 32 26.45 11.56 7.39
C ALA A 32 26.92 12.98 7.02
N GLN A 33 28.05 13.45 7.57
CA GLN A 33 28.61 14.79 7.30
C GLN A 33 29.68 14.76 6.19
N ALA A 34 29.30 14.40 4.97
CA ALA A 34 30.25 14.22 3.87
C ALA A 34 30.71 15.57 3.25
N ALA A 35 29.77 16.41 2.84
CA ALA A 35 30.05 17.61 2.03
C ALA A 35 30.83 18.70 2.77
N ALA A 36 30.43 19.04 3.99
CA ALA A 36 31.07 20.10 4.76
C ALA A 36 32.50 19.72 5.17
N THR A 37 32.73 18.46 5.55
CA THR A 37 34.05 17.96 5.93
C THR A 37 35.00 17.96 4.73
N LEU A 38 34.53 17.46 3.57
CA LEU A 38 35.32 17.44 2.33
C LEU A 38 35.66 18.85 1.87
N ALA A 39 34.71 19.80 1.91
CA ALA A 39 34.93 21.17 1.52
C ALA A 39 35.99 21.85 2.44
N ALA A 40 35.93 21.65 3.74
CA ALA A 40 36.91 22.19 4.68
C ALA A 40 38.31 21.63 4.42
N VAL A 41 38.43 20.32 4.17
CA VAL A 41 39.73 19.67 3.87
C VAL A 41 40.26 20.13 2.52
N LEU A 42 39.43 20.28 1.48
CA LEU A 42 39.86 20.82 0.19
C LEU A 42 40.36 22.27 0.28
N VAL A 43 39.71 23.10 1.09
CA VAL A 43 40.21 24.47 1.33
C VAL A 43 41.59 24.42 1.99
N GLY A 44 41.77 23.61 3.03
CA GLY A 44 43.07 23.47 3.70
C GLY A 44 44.15 22.85 2.78
N TYR A 45 43.79 21.94 1.91
CA TYR A 45 44.70 21.34 0.92
C TYR A 45 45.17 22.34 -0.14
N ASN A 46 44.35 23.33 -0.50
CA ASN A 46 44.70 24.34 -1.51
C ASN A 46 45.49 25.53 -0.91
N ILE A 47 45.64 25.60 0.41
CA ILE A 47 46.46 26.64 1.06
C ILE A 47 47.93 26.24 1.00
N ILE A 48 48.74 27.10 0.38
CA ILE A 48 50.20 26.95 0.32
C ILE A 48 50.82 27.89 1.39
N LEU A 49 51.62 27.32 2.27
CA LEU A 49 52.34 28.07 3.31
C LEU A 49 53.54 28.81 2.71
N PRO A 50 54.10 29.84 3.41
CA PRO A 50 55.28 30.60 2.94
C PRO A 50 56.54 29.76 2.71
N ASN A 51 56.62 28.56 3.31
CA ASN A 51 57.69 27.58 3.10
C ASN A 51 57.49 26.74 1.80
N GLY A 52 56.42 26.94 1.02
CA GLY A 52 56.09 26.19 -0.20
C GLY A 52 55.37 24.88 0.01
N GLU A 53 55.10 24.50 1.26
CA GLU A 53 54.33 23.28 1.57
C GLU A 53 52.84 23.54 1.65
N ARG A 54 52.02 22.53 1.40
CA ARG A 54 50.58 22.61 1.60
C ARG A 54 50.22 22.53 3.07
N LEU A 55 49.18 23.26 3.50
CA LEU A 55 48.70 23.22 4.88
C LEU A 55 48.22 21.83 5.28
N LEU A 56 47.52 21.12 4.35
CA LEU A 56 47.14 19.73 4.52
C LEU A 56 47.77 18.91 3.39
N ASN A 57 48.38 17.78 3.73
CA ASN A 57 48.98 16.86 2.77
C ASN A 57 47.99 15.90 2.14
N ASP A 58 48.43 15.14 1.14
CA ASP A 58 47.63 14.14 0.42
C ASP A 58 47.09 13.03 1.34
N ASP A 59 47.83 12.68 2.39
CA ASP A 59 47.43 11.64 3.35
C ASP A 59 46.18 12.06 4.14
N VAL A 60 46.11 13.33 4.54
CA VAL A 60 44.95 13.88 5.23
C VAL A 60 43.75 13.93 4.31
N LEU A 61 43.92 14.30 3.05
CA LEU A 61 42.83 14.29 2.06
C LEU A 61 42.30 12.86 1.83
N ASN A 62 43.20 11.91 1.57
CA ASN A 62 42.84 10.52 1.34
C ASN A 62 42.20 9.86 2.57
N GLY A 63 42.74 10.12 3.75
CA GLY A 63 42.16 9.67 5.02
C GLY A 63 40.78 10.22 5.28
N THR A 64 40.55 11.49 4.90
CA THR A 64 39.21 12.10 5.03
C THR A 64 38.20 11.48 4.09
N VAL A 65 38.57 11.20 2.84
CA VAL A 65 37.70 10.51 1.88
C VAL A 65 37.32 9.12 2.39
N LEU A 66 38.31 8.37 2.91
CA LEU A 66 38.05 7.06 3.50
C LEU A 66 37.13 7.14 4.72
N LEU A 67 37.35 8.13 5.61
CA LEU A 67 36.51 8.34 6.77
C LEU A 67 35.06 8.66 6.38
N ILE A 68 34.85 9.52 5.39
CA ILE A 68 33.53 9.86 4.85
C ILE A 68 32.84 8.60 4.31
N LEU A 69 33.54 7.78 3.54
CA LEU A 69 33.00 6.56 2.95
C LEU A 69 32.53 5.59 4.05
N VAL A 70 33.38 5.34 5.06
CA VAL A 70 33.02 4.45 6.18
C VAL A 70 31.85 5.00 6.97
N THR A 71 31.86 6.28 7.31
CA THR A 71 30.75 6.89 8.09
C THR A 71 29.44 6.91 7.31
N CYS A 72 29.45 7.14 6.01
CA CYS A 72 28.24 7.07 5.16
C CYS A 72 27.67 5.65 5.11
N ILE A 73 28.50 4.62 4.97
CA ILE A 73 28.06 3.21 4.98
C ILE A 73 27.41 2.89 6.32
N VAL A 74 28.07 3.17 7.44
CA VAL A 74 27.53 2.91 8.79
C VAL A 74 26.25 3.69 9.04
N SER A 75 26.19 4.97 8.67
CA SER A 75 24.98 5.79 8.76
C SER A 75 23.82 5.21 7.98
N SER A 76 24.07 4.73 6.76
CA SER A 76 23.03 4.12 5.91
C SER A 76 22.41 2.90 6.60
N PHE A 77 23.22 1.98 7.13
CA PHE A 77 22.73 0.80 7.84
C PHE A 77 21.93 1.15 9.10
N ILE A 78 22.41 2.11 9.89
CA ILE A 78 21.69 2.53 11.11
C ILE A 78 20.36 3.18 10.76
N THR A 79 20.33 4.07 9.75
CA THR A 79 19.13 4.75 9.30
C THR A 79 18.10 3.76 8.76
N GLU A 80 18.52 2.82 7.92
CA GLU A 80 17.65 1.78 7.37
C GLU A 80 17.04 0.91 8.47
N ARG A 81 17.87 0.45 9.42
CA ARG A 81 17.40 -0.36 10.54
C ARG A 81 16.39 0.38 11.43
N ALA A 82 16.66 1.66 11.73
CA ALA A 82 15.77 2.47 12.54
C ALA A 82 14.44 2.76 11.80
N ALA A 83 14.50 3.08 10.51
CA ALA A 83 13.33 3.31 9.68
C ALA A 83 12.43 2.05 9.60
N ARG A 84 13.02 0.86 9.43
CA ARG A 84 12.28 -0.42 9.46
C ARG A 84 11.55 -0.64 10.80
N LYS A 85 12.22 -0.35 11.92
CA LYS A 85 11.59 -0.49 13.26
C LYS A 85 10.42 0.47 13.45
N ILE A 86 10.55 1.74 12.99
CA ILE A 86 9.48 2.73 13.06
C ILE A 86 8.28 2.27 12.23
N ALA A 87 8.51 1.84 10.99
CA ALA A 87 7.45 1.35 10.12
C ALA A 87 6.70 0.14 10.74
N MET A 88 7.42 -0.79 11.37
CA MET A 88 6.80 -1.92 12.09
C MET A 88 6.01 -1.47 13.31
N GLU A 89 6.54 -0.54 14.11
CA GLU A 89 5.85 -0.04 15.31
C GLU A 89 4.60 0.75 14.93
N GLU A 90 4.65 1.55 13.87
CA GLU A 90 3.48 2.24 13.31
C GLU A 90 2.43 1.27 12.79
N ALA A 91 2.83 0.22 12.05
CA ALA A 91 1.92 -0.83 11.59
C ALA A 91 1.24 -1.57 12.77
N HIS A 92 1.98 -1.86 13.84
CA HIS A 92 1.41 -2.46 15.06
C HIS A 92 0.52 -1.49 15.86
N LEU A 93 0.83 -0.20 15.89
CA LEU A 93 0.00 0.80 16.55
C LEU A 93 -1.32 1.02 15.81
N GLU A 94 -1.33 0.89 14.49
CA GLU A 94 -2.57 0.91 13.70
C GLU A 94 -3.41 -0.35 13.89
N GLU A 95 -2.80 -1.51 14.07
CA GLU A 95 -3.51 -2.74 14.49
C GLU A 95 -4.29 -2.51 15.79
N ASN A 96 -3.72 -1.75 16.73
CA ASN A 96 -4.37 -1.39 18.00
C ASN A 96 -5.32 -0.18 17.91
N ARG A 97 -5.14 0.71 16.91
CA ARG A 97 -6.03 1.85 16.66
C ARG A 97 -7.23 1.50 15.79
N SER A 98 -7.09 0.57 14.88
CA SER A 98 -8.14 0.22 13.93
C SER A 98 -9.03 -0.91 14.47
N VAL A 99 -9.81 -0.63 15.49
CA VAL A 99 -11.18 -1.16 15.53
C VAL A 99 -12.05 -0.24 14.64
N GLU A 100 -11.51 0.24 13.51
CA GLU A 100 -12.37 0.75 12.44
C GLU A 100 -13.19 -0.45 11.95
N ALA A 101 -14.50 -0.34 12.08
CA ALA A 101 -15.39 -1.38 11.57
C ALA A 101 -15.13 -1.55 10.07
N GLU A 102 -14.75 -2.75 9.64
CA GLU A 102 -14.55 -3.08 8.24
C GLU A 102 -15.78 -2.68 7.42
N LYS A 103 -15.58 -1.93 6.34
CA LYS A 103 -16.63 -1.53 5.40
C LYS A 103 -16.12 -1.66 3.98
N ILE A 104 -16.72 -2.57 3.24
CA ILE A 104 -16.34 -2.88 1.87
C ILE A 104 -17.27 -2.14 0.92
N LEU A 105 -16.74 -1.20 0.15
CA LEU A 105 -17.45 -0.49 -0.90
C LEU A 105 -17.30 -1.21 -2.24
N ILE A 106 -18.44 -1.52 -2.86
CA ILE A 106 -18.52 -2.29 -4.09
C ILE A 106 -19.18 -1.42 -5.17
N PRO A 107 -18.41 -0.71 -6.00
CA PRO A 107 -18.94 0.00 -7.15
C PRO A 107 -19.48 -0.96 -8.21
N ILE A 108 -20.74 -0.79 -8.56
CA ILE A 108 -21.46 -1.64 -9.52
C ILE A 108 -21.84 -0.81 -10.74
N ALA A 109 -21.23 -1.13 -11.89
CA ALA A 109 -21.51 -0.48 -13.17
C ALA A 109 -21.93 -1.48 -14.26
N ASN A 110 -21.59 -2.77 -14.12
CA ASN A 110 -21.82 -3.79 -15.12
C ASN A 110 -22.56 -5.00 -14.51
N PRO A 111 -23.69 -5.45 -15.11
CA PRO A 111 -24.47 -6.57 -14.61
C PRO A 111 -23.71 -7.92 -14.61
N ASP A 112 -22.71 -8.07 -15.49
CA ASP A 112 -21.93 -9.31 -15.65
C ASP A 112 -20.92 -9.53 -14.51
N THR A 113 -20.53 -8.45 -13.83
CA THR A 113 -19.54 -8.51 -12.74
C THR A 113 -20.15 -8.52 -11.34
N ILE A 114 -21.47 -8.29 -11.22
CA ILE A 114 -22.16 -8.16 -9.93
C ILE A 114 -21.96 -9.39 -9.06
N GLU A 115 -22.20 -10.56 -9.63
CA GLU A 115 -22.13 -11.83 -8.90
C GLU A 115 -20.71 -12.11 -8.39
N ASP A 116 -19.71 -11.90 -9.24
CA ASP A 116 -18.31 -12.12 -8.89
C ASP A 116 -17.85 -11.17 -7.77
N LEU A 117 -18.23 -9.88 -7.86
CA LEU A 117 -17.88 -8.86 -6.86
C LEU A 117 -18.54 -9.10 -5.50
N ILE A 118 -19.83 -9.41 -5.52
CA ILE A 118 -20.56 -9.67 -4.28
C ILE A 118 -20.04 -10.94 -3.62
N ASN A 119 -19.83 -12.01 -4.38
CA ASN A 119 -19.28 -13.26 -3.86
C ASN A 119 -17.86 -13.08 -3.30
N LEU A 120 -16.98 -12.31 -3.98
CA LEU A 120 -15.67 -11.95 -3.44
C LEU A 120 -15.81 -11.23 -2.10
N SER A 121 -16.67 -10.21 -2.04
CA SER A 121 -16.88 -9.43 -0.83
C SER A 121 -17.42 -10.28 0.33
N LEU A 122 -18.35 -11.21 0.05
CA LEU A 122 -18.88 -12.15 1.05
C LEU A 122 -17.82 -13.07 1.63
N VAL A 123 -16.85 -13.49 0.81
CA VAL A 123 -15.80 -14.42 1.20
C VAL A 123 -14.70 -13.75 2.01
N ILE A 124 -14.35 -12.51 1.69
CA ILE A 124 -13.23 -11.80 2.37
C ILE A 124 -13.68 -11.01 3.61
N ARG A 125 -14.96 -10.62 3.70
CA ARG A 125 -15.47 -9.79 4.80
C ARG A 125 -15.26 -10.45 6.17
N ASP A 126 -15.24 -9.63 7.23
CA ASP A 126 -15.32 -10.13 8.60
C ASP A 126 -16.75 -10.63 8.91
N PRO A 127 -16.95 -11.93 9.14
CA PRO A 127 -18.28 -12.47 9.43
C PRO A 127 -18.86 -11.98 10.77
N LYS A 128 -18.03 -11.44 11.66
CA LYS A 128 -18.46 -10.89 12.94
C LYS A 128 -19.18 -9.54 12.78
N GLN A 129 -18.94 -8.84 11.68
CA GLN A 129 -19.54 -7.55 11.39
C GLN A 129 -20.71 -7.73 10.42
N ARG A 130 -21.91 -7.26 10.81
CA ARG A 130 -23.13 -7.50 10.03
C ARG A 130 -23.33 -6.45 8.91
N ASP A 131 -23.07 -5.17 9.16
CA ASP A 131 -23.41 -4.07 8.25
C ASP A 131 -22.17 -3.51 7.53
N ASN A 132 -21.36 -4.40 6.97
CA ASN A 132 -20.06 -4.02 6.39
C ASN A 132 -20.04 -4.00 4.86
N LEU A 133 -21.15 -4.28 4.16
CA LEU A 133 -21.19 -4.27 2.70
C LEU A 133 -21.97 -3.07 2.16
N LEU A 134 -21.37 -2.30 1.26
CA LEU A 134 -21.89 -1.10 0.63
C LEU A 134 -21.85 -1.28 -0.89
N ALA A 135 -23.00 -1.39 -1.56
CA ALA A 135 -23.06 -1.40 -3.02
C ALA A 135 -23.33 0.00 -3.54
N LEU A 136 -22.52 0.48 -4.47
CA LEU A 136 -22.59 1.81 -5.03
C LEU A 136 -22.85 1.76 -6.53
N ASN A 137 -23.86 2.48 -6.99
CA ASN A 137 -24.01 2.83 -8.40
C ASN A 137 -23.79 4.35 -8.58
N VAL A 138 -22.80 4.71 -9.40
CA VAL A 138 -22.50 6.10 -9.73
C VAL A 138 -23.16 6.44 -11.06
N ILE A 139 -23.96 7.48 -11.08
CA ILE A 139 -24.60 8.04 -12.28
C ILE A 139 -23.83 9.31 -12.65
N ASN A 140 -23.25 9.32 -13.85
CA ASN A 140 -22.56 10.50 -14.34
C ASN A 140 -23.58 11.55 -14.83
N ASP A 141 -23.35 12.82 -14.54
CA ASP A 141 -24.20 13.92 -14.93
C ASP A 141 -24.49 14.00 -16.43
N ASP A 142 -23.51 13.64 -17.27
CA ASP A 142 -23.65 13.56 -18.72
C ASP A 142 -24.62 12.46 -19.20
N SER A 143 -24.88 11.47 -18.33
CA SER A 143 -25.73 10.31 -18.61
C SER A 143 -27.01 10.27 -17.76
N SER A 144 -27.39 11.39 -17.15
CA SER A 144 -28.57 11.53 -16.27
C SER A 144 -29.89 11.34 -17.01
N SER A 145 -30.07 10.17 -17.65
CA SER A 145 -31.33 9.73 -18.20
C SER A 145 -32.07 8.85 -17.18
N GLU A 146 -33.38 8.97 -17.09
CA GLU A 146 -34.25 8.10 -16.30
C GLU A 146 -33.93 6.61 -16.52
N SER A 147 -33.48 6.26 -17.72
CA SER A 147 -33.03 4.90 -18.08
C SER A 147 -31.74 4.48 -17.36
N ALA A 148 -30.81 5.39 -17.04
CA ALA A 148 -29.58 5.09 -16.33
C ALA A 148 -29.85 4.81 -14.84
N GLU A 149 -30.73 5.60 -14.25
CA GLU A 149 -31.20 5.43 -12.86
C GLU A 149 -31.91 4.09 -12.67
N LEU A 150 -32.85 3.76 -13.56
CA LEU A 150 -33.57 2.48 -13.51
C LEU A 150 -32.63 1.28 -13.69
N ARG A 151 -31.61 1.39 -14.54
CA ARG A 151 -30.58 0.35 -14.68
C ARG A 151 -29.78 0.20 -13.41
N GLY A 152 -29.29 1.30 -12.86
CA GLY A 152 -28.53 1.32 -11.60
C GLY A 152 -29.30 0.67 -10.46
N LYS A 153 -30.57 1.00 -10.31
CA LYS A 153 -31.46 0.40 -9.30
C LYS A 153 -31.59 -1.11 -9.46
N ARG A 154 -31.80 -1.61 -10.69
CA ARG A 154 -31.83 -3.05 -10.97
C ARG A 154 -30.53 -3.76 -10.63
N TYR A 155 -29.38 -3.12 -10.84
CA TYR A 155 -28.08 -3.70 -10.50
C TYR A 155 -27.90 -3.80 -8.98
N LEU A 156 -28.29 -2.77 -8.24
CA LEU A 156 -28.29 -2.77 -6.78
C LEU A 156 -29.26 -3.81 -6.20
N GLU A 157 -30.44 -3.94 -6.77
CA GLU A 157 -31.41 -4.97 -6.40
C GLU A 157 -30.87 -6.38 -6.63
N LYS A 158 -30.20 -6.63 -7.78
CA LYS A 158 -29.56 -7.92 -8.06
C LYS A 158 -28.48 -8.22 -7.03
N ALA A 159 -27.64 -7.24 -6.69
CA ALA A 159 -26.62 -7.39 -5.64
C ALA A 159 -27.24 -7.73 -4.29
N ALA A 160 -28.32 -7.06 -3.92
CA ALA A 160 -29.04 -7.30 -2.67
C ALA A 160 -29.66 -8.70 -2.60
N MET A 161 -30.16 -9.24 -3.72
CA MET A 161 -30.67 -10.62 -3.75
C MET A 161 -29.57 -11.63 -3.46
N ILE A 162 -28.35 -11.41 -3.99
CA ILE A 162 -27.21 -12.32 -3.76
C ILE A 162 -26.79 -12.28 -2.29
N THR A 163 -26.64 -11.09 -1.70
CA THR A 163 -26.26 -10.97 -0.28
C THR A 163 -27.35 -11.50 0.66
N ALA A 164 -28.64 -11.30 0.32
CA ALA A 164 -29.77 -11.83 1.08
C ALA A 164 -29.76 -13.38 1.11
N SER A 165 -29.32 -14.04 0.04
CA SER A 165 -29.18 -15.50 0.03
C SER A 165 -28.12 -16.02 1.00
N ALA A 166 -27.18 -15.17 1.40
CA ALA A 166 -26.15 -15.44 2.40
C ALA A 166 -26.49 -14.86 3.81
N ASP A 167 -27.71 -14.35 4.00
CA ASP A 167 -28.16 -13.67 5.25
C ASP A 167 -27.25 -12.51 5.64
N VAL A 168 -26.73 -11.75 4.65
CA VAL A 168 -25.88 -10.58 4.85
C VAL A 168 -26.59 -9.34 4.34
N PRO A 169 -26.77 -8.32 5.19
CA PRO A 169 -27.36 -7.04 4.78
C PRO A 169 -26.42 -6.32 3.80
N LEU A 170 -27.01 -5.69 2.78
CA LEU A 170 -26.32 -4.86 1.81
C LEU A 170 -26.92 -3.47 1.80
N ARG A 171 -26.12 -2.45 2.08
CA ARG A 171 -26.54 -1.07 1.92
C ARG A 171 -26.42 -0.66 0.45
N GLN A 172 -27.54 -0.25 -0.15
CA GLN A 172 -27.59 0.21 -1.52
C GLN A 172 -27.45 1.72 -1.58
N ILE A 173 -26.53 2.21 -2.42
CA ILE A 173 -26.21 3.62 -2.57
C ILE A 173 -26.26 4.00 -4.04
N THR A 174 -27.05 5.02 -4.39
CA THR A 174 -26.99 5.66 -5.71
C THR A 174 -26.42 7.05 -5.52
N ARG A 175 -25.45 7.42 -6.34
CA ARG A 175 -24.79 8.72 -6.28
C ARG A 175 -24.70 9.36 -7.64
N TYR A 176 -25.01 10.62 -7.72
CA TYR A 176 -24.74 11.49 -8.87
C TYR A 176 -23.40 12.18 -8.66
N ASP A 177 -22.49 12.09 -9.62
CA ASP A 177 -21.18 12.74 -9.53
C ASP A 177 -20.65 13.06 -10.94
N LEU A 178 -19.67 13.96 -11.03
CA LEU A 178 -19.06 14.40 -12.29
C LEU A 178 -18.41 13.24 -13.06
N ASN A 179 -17.81 12.30 -12.34
CA ASN A 179 -17.22 11.09 -12.91
C ASN A 179 -17.26 9.93 -11.91
N ILE A 180 -17.07 8.72 -12.41
CA ILE A 180 -17.16 7.49 -11.62
C ILE A 180 -16.13 7.47 -10.48
N ALA A 181 -14.86 7.89 -10.75
CA ALA A 181 -13.82 7.88 -9.72
C ALA A 181 -14.16 8.82 -8.56
N SER A 182 -14.60 10.05 -8.85
CA SER A 182 -15.02 11.02 -7.83
C SER A 182 -16.17 10.49 -6.99
N GLY A 183 -17.18 9.89 -7.63
CA GLY A 183 -18.32 9.29 -6.93
C GLY A 183 -17.90 8.18 -5.97
N ILE A 184 -16.95 7.31 -6.37
CA ILE A 184 -16.40 6.26 -5.50
C ILE A 184 -15.62 6.89 -4.34
N ILE A 185 -14.73 7.86 -4.62
CA ILE A 185 -13.90 8.52 -3.59
C ILE A 185 -14.78 9.23 -2.55
N HIS A 186 -15.76 10.02 -2.99
CA HIS A 186 -16.65 10.73 -2.09
C HIS A 186 -17.49 9.78 -1.24
N THR A 187 -18.00 8.69 -1.84
CA THR A 187 -18.75 7.67 -1.09
C THR A 187 -17.85 6.93 -0.10
N ALA A 188 -16.64 6.56 -0.50
CA ALA A 188 -15.70 5.90 0.40
C ALA A 188 -15.37 6.75 1.63
N LYS A 189 -15.20 8.08 1.44
CA LYS A 189 -14.97 9.02 2.55
C LYS A 189 -16.22 9.22 3.41
N GLU A 190 -17.39 9.40 2.79
CA GLU A 190 -18.66 9.64 3.48
C GLU A 190 -19.05 8.48 4.40
N TYR A 191 -18.88 7.24 3.94
CA TYR A 191 -19.23 6.04 4.69
C TYR A 191 -18.07 5.46 5.49
N ALA A 192 -16.89 6.10 5.45
CA ALA A 192 -15.66 5.60 6.05
C ALA A 192 -15.36 4.16 5.58
N ALA A 193 -15.42 3.92 4.24
CA ALA A 193 -15.09 2.62 3.68
C ALA A 193 -13.60 2.32 3.88
N THR A 194 -13.32 1.12 4.34
CA THR A 194 -11.96 0.63 4.55
C THR A 194 -11.40 -0.04 3.30
N ASP A 195 -12.28 -0.58 2.45
CA ASP A 195 -11.94 -1.34 1.26
C ASP A 195 -12.80 -0.93 0.08
N VAL A 196 -12.22 -0.92 -1.11
CA VAL A 196 -12.93 -0.68 -2.37
C VAL A 196 -12.64 -1.84 -3.33
N ILE A 197 -13.68 -2.54 -3.79
CA ILE A 197 -13.54 -3.68 -4.70
C ILE A 197 -14.15 -3.35 -6.04
N ILE A 198 -13.34 -3.30 -7.09
CA ILE A 198 -13.75 -2.95 -8.44
C ILE A 198 -13.70 -4.19 -9.32
N GLY A 199 -14.76 -4.43 -10.09
CA GLY A 199 -14.83 -5.49 -11.08
C GLY A 199 -14.52 -5.01 -12.49
N LEU A 200 -13.74 -5.79 -13.20
CA LEU A 200 -13.45 -5.57 -14.61
C LEU A 200 -14.26 -6.49 -15.50
N HIS A 201 -14.73 -5.95 -16.60
CA HIS A 201 -15.42 -6.74 -17.61
C HIS A 201 -14.47 -7.76 -18.25
N ARG A 202 -14.96 -8.99 -18.48
CA ARG A 202 -14.16 -10.11 -19.04
C ARG A 202 -13.53 -9.81 -20.41
N LYS A 203 -14.16 -8.93 -21.21
CA LYS A 203 -13.77 -8.61 -22.60
C LYS A 203 -12.93 -7.36 -22.77
N VAL A 204 -12.63 -6.61 -21.70
CA VAL A 204 -11.91 -5.35 -21.80
C VAL A 204 -10.40 -5.59 -21.85
N ASN A 205 -9.69 -4.68 -22.53
CA ASN A 205 -8.23 -4.68 -22.53
C ASN A 205 -7.70 -4.56 -21.10
N ILE A 206 -6.90 -5.52 -20.69
CA ILE A 206 -6.43 -5.67 -19.30
C ILE A 206 -5.61 -4.45 -18.87
N VAL A 207 -4.76 -3.91 -19.74
CA VAL A 207 -3.90 -2.76 -19.43
C VAL A 207 -4.72 -1.53 -19.06
N ASP A 208 -5.71 -1.19 -19.90
CA ASP A 208 -6.54 0.00 -19.69
C ASP A 208 -7.48 -0.15 -18.48
N SER A 209 -7.72 -1.38 -18.06
CA SER A 209 -8.69 -1.68 -17.01
C SER A 209 -8.07 -1.78 -15.61
N PHE A 210 -6.96 -2.51 -15.46
CA PHE A 210 -6.30 -2.65 -14.14
C PHE A 210 -5.47 -1.42 -13.77
N PHE A 211 -4.93 -0.73 -14.78
CA PHE A 211 -3.97 0.35 -14.61
C PHE A 211 -4.41 1.65 -15.32
N GLY A 212 -5.67 1.69 -15.78
CA GLY A 212 -6.21 2.83 -16.51
C GLY A 212 -6.61 4.00 -15.61
N MET A 213 -7.12 5.04 -16.25
CA MET A 213 -7.43 6.34 -15.63
C MET A 213 -8.34 6.22 -14.39
N LEU A 214 -9.30 5.28 -14.37
CA LEU A 214 -10.16 5.05 -13.21
C LEU A 214 -9.33 4.62 -11.99
N THR A 215 -8.51 3.58 -12.14
CA THR A 215 -7.65 3.06 -11.07
C THR A 215 -6.65 4.11 -10.61
N GLU A 216 -5.99 4.81 -11.53
CA GLU A 216 -5.05 5.88 -11.17
C GLU A 216 -5.71 7.00 -10.37
N ASN A 217 -6.89 7.46 -10.79
CA ASN A 217 -7.63 8.51 -10.07
C ASN A 217 -8.08 8.04 -8.68
N LEU A 218 -8.50 6.79 -8.56
CA LEU A 218 -8.85 6.22 -7.25
C LEU A 218 -7.64 6.16 -6.33
N LEU A 219 -6.49 5.69 -6.83
CA LEU A 219 -5.27 5.59 -6.04
C LEU A 219 -4.71 6.96 -5.61
N LYS A 220 -4.95 8.02 -6.40
CA LYS A 220 -4.62 9.40 -6.01
C LYS A 220 -5.57 9.95 -4.94
N GLY A 221 -6.84 9.60 -5.00
CA GLY A 221 -7.88 10.14 -4.12
C GLY A 221 -8.16 9.33 -2.85
N LEU A 222 -7.66 8.09 -2.76
CA LEU A 222 -7.89 7.17 -1.64
C LEU A 222 -6.58 6.54 -1.17
N HIS A 223 -6.33 6.53 0.13
CA HIS A 223 -5.27 5.74 0.76
C HIS A 223 -5.76 4.40 1.31
N ARG A 224 -7.02 4.08 1.09
CA ARG A 224 -7.66 2.82 1.49
C ARG A 224 -7.27 1.67 0.56
N GLU A 225 -7.46 0.44 1.01
CA GLU A 225 -7.21 -0.73 0.19
C GLU A 225 -8.11 -0.73 -1.04
N VAL A 226 -7.51 -0.96 -2.21
CA VAL A 226 -8.23 -1.05 -3.48
C VAL A 226 -7.92 -2.39 -4.14
N MET A 227 -8.95 -3.21 -4.34
CA MET A 227 -8.86 -4.45 -5.09
C MET A 227 -9.49 -4.27 -6.47
N VAL A 228 -8.73 -4.51 -7.51
CA VAL A 228 -9.24 -4.56 -8.89
C VAL A 228 -9.29 -6.02 -9.31
N SER A 229 -10.48 -6.55 -9.58
CA SER A 229 -10.70 -7.97 -9.79
C SER A 229 -11.28 -8.29 -11.17
N LYS A 230 -10.85 -9.40 -11.75
CA LYS A 230 -11.38 -10.01 -12.97
C LYS A 230 -11.54 -11.50 -12.74
N PHE A 231 -12.76 -12.00 -12.85
CA PHE A 231 -13.05 -13.41 -12.73
C PHE A 231 -13.47 -14.00 -14.10
N LEU A 232 -12.87 -15.11 -14.47
CA LEU A 232 -13.26 -15.88 -15.67
C LEU A 232 -14.13 -17.07 -15.32
N MET A 233 -14.17 -17.44 -14.05
CA MET A 233 -14.96 -18.50 -13.47
C MET A 233 -15.53 -18.06 -12.12
N PRO A 234 -16.62 -18.69 -11.65
CA PRO A 234 -17.18 -18.40 -10.33
C PRO A 234 -16.15 -18.61 -9.20
N ILE A 235 -16.11 -17.71 -8.22
CA ILE A 235 -15.10 -17.72 -7.14
C ILE A 235 -15.11 -19.02 -6.33
N ASN A 236 -16.28 -19.65 -6.16
CA ASN A 236 -16.46 -20.91 -5.44
C ASN A 236 -15.86 -22.13 -6.16
N THR A 237 -15.40 -21.98 -7.41
CA THR A 237 -14.74 -23.04 -8.19
C THR A 237 -13.23 -22.94 -8.15
N ILE A 238 -12.69 -21.93 -7.50
CA ILE A 238 -11.25 -21.71 -7.34
C ILE A 238 -10.67 -22.76 -6.40
N ARG A 239 -9.62 -23.44 -6.86
CA ARG A 239 -8.94 -24.52 -6.11
C ARG A 239 -7.68 -24.07 -5.42
N ARG A 240 -7.07 -23.00 -5.88
CA ARG A 240 -5.84 -22.45 -5.30
C ARG A 240 -5.78 -20.95 -5.52
N VAL A 241 -5.32 -20.24 -4.50
CA VAL A 241 -5.00 -18.82 -4.58
C VAL A 241 -3.48 -18.69 -4.61
N ILE A 242 -2.94 -18.03 -5.62
CA ILE A 242 -1.52 -17.75 -5.77
C ILE A 242 -1.33 -16.26 -5.52
N VAL A 243 -0.58 -15.91 -4.48
CA VAL A 243 -0.36 -14.52 -4.05
C VAL A 243 1.10 -14.15 -4.31
N ALA A 244 1.33 -13.27 -5.28
CA ALA A 244 2.64 -12.68 -5.52
C ALA A 244 2.81 -11.44 -4.65
N VAL A 245 3.84 -11.43 -3.81
CA VAL A 245 4.09 -10.39 -2.80
C VAL A 245 5.42 -9.71 -3.09
N PRO A 246 5.46 -8.37 -3.22
CA PRO A 246 6.69 -7.65 -3.46
C PRO A 246 7.60 -7.66 -2.23
N PRO A 247 8.91 -7.49 -2.42
CA PRO A 247 9.85 -7.28 -1.31
C PRO A 247 9.43 -6.08 -0.46
N LYS A 248 9.65 -6.17 0.84
CA LYS A 248 9.34 -5.12 1.83
C LYS A 248 7.84 -4.84 2.02
N ALA A 249 6.95 -5.71 1.54
CA ALA A 249 5.51 -5.58 1.75
C ALA A 249 5.11 -5.62 3.24
N GLU A 250 5.90 -6.29 4.08
CA GLU A 250 5.73 -6.37 5.54
C GLU A 250 5.83 -5.02 6.25
N TYR A 251 6.42 -4.01 5.61
CA TYR A 251 6.53 -2.64 6.13
C TYR A 251 5.40 -1.71 5.68
N GLU A 252 4.49 -2.19 4.83
CA GLU A 252 3.31 -1.40 4.40
C GLU A 252 2.21 -1.48 5.46
N ALA A 253 1.52 -0.36 5.68
CA ALA A 253 0.42 -0.27 6.66
C ALA A 253 -0.69 -1.31 6.41
N GLY A 254 -1.01 -1.58 5.14
CA GLY A 254 -2.04 -2.55 4.76
C GLY A 254 -1.62 -4.02 4.84
N PHE A 255 -0.38 -4.35 5.26
CA PHE A 255 0.14 -5.72 5.23
C PHE A 255 -0.74 -6.72 5.98
N LEU A 256 -1.04 -6.45 7.23
CA LEU A 256 -1.83 -7.33 8.09
C LEU A 256 -3.23 -7.56 7.52
N LYS A 257 -3.84 -6.53 6.97
CA LYS A 257 -5.20 -6.52 6.45
C LYS A 257 -5.36 -7.39 5.21
N TRP A 258 -4.54 -7.20 4.18
CA TRP A 258 -4.65 -8.03 2.99
C TRP A 258 -4.25 -9.49 3.23
N VAL A 259 -3.30 -9.77 4.14
CA VAL A 259 -3.00 -11.15 4.56
C VAL A 259 -4.23 -11.80 5.17
N GLU A 260 -4.95 -11.07 6.03
CA GLU A 260 -6.19 -11.54 6.62
C GLU A 260 -7.25 -11.84 5.56
N HIS A 261 -7.46 -10.94 4.58
CA HIS A 261 -8.42 -11.13 3.50
C HIS A 261 -8.15 -12.43 2.72
N PHE A 262 -6.90 -12.70 2.32
CA PHE A 262 -6.61 -13.92 1.56
C PHE A 262 -6.57 -15.18 2.44
N CYS A 263 -6.23 -15.09 3.71
CA CYS A 263 -6.39 -16.20 4.64
C CYS A 263 -7.87 -16.54 4.87
N ARG A 264 -8.75 -15.54 5.02
CA ARG A 264 -10.21 -15.74 5.11
C ARG A 264 -10.76 -16.35 3.81
N LEU A 265 -10.33 -15.83 2.66
CA LEU A 265 -10.72 -16.37 1.35
C LEU A 265 -10.33 -17.85 1.23
N GLY A 266 -9.09 -18.20 1.53
CA GLY A 266 -8.63 -19.59 1.49
C GLY A 266 -9.41 -20.49 2.46
N SER A 267 -9.67 -20.03 3.67
CA SER A 267 -10.43 -20.77 4.68
C SER A 267 -11.89 -20.95 4.26
N THR A 268 -12.55 -19.91 3.75
CA THR A 268 -13.96 -19.95 3.34
C THR A 268 -14.18 -20.83 2.12
N LEU A 269 -13.28 -20.77 1.14
CA LEU A 269 -13.34 -21.61 -0.06
C LEU A 269 -12.80 -23.03 0.16
N GLY A 270 -12.17 -23.30 1.30
CA GLY A 270 -11.49 -24.58 1.57
C GLY A 270 -10.32 -24.83 0.63
N CYS A 271 -9.72 -23.79 0.05
CA CYS A 271 -8.65 -23.89 -0.91
C CYS A 271 -7.31 -23.47 -0.30
N ARG A 272 -6.22 -23.85 -0.96
CA ARG A 272 -4.86 -23.52 -0.51
C ARG A 272 -4.43 -22.15 -0.99
N VAL A 273 -3.84 -21.36 -0.09
CA VAL A 273 -3.22 -20.07 -0.42
C VAL A 273 -1.71 -20.25 -0.50
N HIS A 274 -1.14 -19.95 -1.64
CA HIS A 274 0.29 -20.08 -1.90
C HIS A 274 0.92 -18.70 -2.07
N PHE A 275 1.72 -18.29 -1.10
CA PHE A 275 2.44 -17.02 -1.10
C PHE A 275 3.80 -17.17 -1.79
N TYR A 276 4.10 -16.26 -2.70
CA TYR A 276 5.39 -16.10 -3.38
C TYR A 276 6.00 -14.79 -2.96
N ALA A 277 7.10 -14.84 -2.21
CA ALA A 277 7.79 -13.67 -1.66
C ALA A 277 9.29 -13.93 -1.53
N ASN A 278 10.09 -12.88 -1.29
CA ASN A 278 11.48 -13.04 -0.90
C ASN A 278 11.60 -13.65 0.51
N GLU A 279 12.80 -14.02 0.92
CA GLU A 279 13.05 -14.72 2.19
C GLU A 279 12.58 -13.91 3.40
N GLU A 280 12.92 -12.61 3.49
CA GLU A 280 12.56 -11.72 4.60
C GLU A 280 11.04 -11.57 4.74
N THR A 281 10.34 -11.25 3.66
CA THR A 281 8.87 -11.13 3.66
C THR A 281 8.19 -12.48 3.95
N THR A 282 8.77 -13.60 3.49
CA THR A 282 8.24 -14.95 3.76
C THR A 282 8.28 -15.27 5.24
N ASP A 283 9.36 -14.94 5.95
CA ASP A 283 9.47 -15.17 7.39
C ASP A 283 8.39 -14.40 8.16
N HIS A 284 8.12 -13.15 7.78
CA HIS A 284 7.05 -12.35 8.36
C HIS A 284 5.66 -12.92 8.06
N LEU A 285 5.41 -13.34 6.82
CA LEU A 285 4.15 -13.99 6.43
C LEU A 285 3.92 -15.28 7.20
N GLN A 286 4.93 -16.16 7.30
CA GLN A 286 4.82 -17.41 8.05
C GLN A 286 4.55 -17.17 9.52
N GLY A 287 5.26 -16.23 10.13
CA GLY A 287 5.05 -15.84 11.52
C GLY A 287 3.62 -15.37 11.78
N LEU A 288 3.11 -14.47 10.93
CA LEU A 288 1.75 -13.93 11.04
C LEU A 288 0.68 -14.99 10.82
N VAL A 289 0.79 -15.78 9.74
CA VAL A 289 -0.18 -16.82 9.40
C VAL A 289 -0.24 -17.89 10.49
N LYS A 290 0.92 -18.34 11.00
CA LYS A 290 0.98 -19.30 12.07
C LYS A 290 0.37 -18.79 13.38
N ALA A 291 0.56 -17.51 13.70
CA ALA A 291 0.05 -16.90 14.92
C ALA A 291 -1.48 -16.66 14.87
N LYS A 292 -2.01 -16.18 13.74
CA LYS A 292 -3.40 -15.72 13.65
C LYS A 292 -4.31 -16.63 12.80
N TYR A 293 -3.76 -17.31 11.78
CA TYR A 293 -4.53 -18.04 10.76
C TYR A 293 -4.08 -19.49 10.59
N GLY A 294 -3.65 -20.14 11.64
CA GLY A 294 -3.09 -21.50 11.61
C GLY A 294 -4.01 -22.60 11.07
N GLN A 295 -5.31 -22.32 10.88
CA GLN A 295 -6.27 -23.26 10.26
C GLN A 295 -6.30 -23.13 8.71
N THR A 296 -5.76 -22.05 8.15
CA THR A 296 -5.72 -21.84 6.70
C THR A 296 -4.62 -22.71 6.08
N LEU A 297 -4.94 -23.42 5.02
CA LEU A 297 -3.96 -24.19 4.26
C LEU A 297 -3.06 -23.24 3.47
N THR A 298 -1.83 -23.07 3.89
CA THR A 298 -0.88 -22.14 3.25
C THR A 298 0.39 -22.84 2.82
N ASP A 299 0.91 -22.43 1.65
CA ASP A 299 2.24 -22.79 1.16
C ASP A 299 3.05 -21.52 0.91
N PHE A 300 4.37 -21.62 0.95
CA PHE A 300 5.28 -20.51 0.70
C PHE A 300 6.35 -20.94 -0.29
N SER A 301 6.63 -20.10 -1.26
CA SER A 301 7.70 -20.27 -2.24
C SER A 301 8.46 -18.98 -2.44
N ARG A 302 9.73 -19.13 -2.82
CA ARG A 302 10.64 -18.01 -2.98
C ARG A 302 10.41 -17.29 -4.30
N LEU A 303 10.34 -15.96 -4.24
CA LEU A 303 10.33 -15.02 -5.35
C LEU A 303 11.22 -13.84 -4.95
N ASP A 304 12.51 -13.90 -5.30
CA ASP A 304 13.49 -12.90 -4.83
C ASP A 304 13.41 -11.59 -5.59
N ASP A 305 13.20 -11.66 -6.89
CA ASP A 305 13.10 -10.50 -7.76
C ASP A 305 11.67 -10.40 -8.30
N TRP A 306 11.08 -9.20 -8.17
CA TRP A 306 9.78 -8.92 -8.74
C TRP A 306 9.78 -9.01 -10.28
N GLY A 307 10.95 -8.83 -10.92
CA GLY A 307 11.12 -9.06 -12.34
C GLY A 307 10.85 -10.50 -12.76
N ASP A 308 11.00 -11.47 -11.85
CA ASP A 308 10.78 -12.90 -12.07
C ASP A 308 9.32 -13.34 -11.95
N LEU A 309 8.36 -12.40 -11.86
CA LEU A 309 6.92 -12.70 -11.80
C LEU A 309 6.46 -13.68 -12.89
N LEU A 310 7.17 -13.72 -14.01
CA LEU A 310 6.89 -14.65 -15.11
C LEU A 310 7.06 -16.15 -14.74
N ILE A 311 7.81 -16.47 -13.69
CA ILE A 311 7.91 -17.85 -13.17
C ILE A 311 6.52 -18.39 -12.80
N LEU A 312 5.62 -17.49 -12.36
CA LEU A 312 4.25 -17.86 -12.00
C LEU A 312 3.41 -18.34 -13.20
N THR A 313 3.80 -18.03 -14.44
CA THR A 313 3.07 -18.50 -15.64
C THR A 313 2.97 -20.02 -15.72
N GLY A 314 3.99 -20.73 -15.22
CA GLY A 314 4.00 -22.19 -15.12
C GLY A 314 3.25 -22.76 -13.91
N GLN A 315 2.86 -21.89 -12.96
CA GLN A 315 2.21 -22.29 -11.71
C GLN A 315 0.72 -21.96 -11.67
N VAL A 316 0.27 -20.97 -12.47
CA VAL A 316 -1.11 -20.50 -12.49
C VAL A 316 -1.90 -21.29 -13.54
N ASN A 317 -2.79 -22.16 -13.08
CA ASN A 317 -3.73 -22.89 -13.94
C ASN A 317 -5.04 -22.08 -14.12
N PHE A 318 -5.93 -22.56 -14.99
CA PHE A 318 -7.22 -21.90 -15.28
C PHE A 318 -8.15 -21.86 -14.06
N ASP A 319 -8.05 -22.83 -13.14
CA ASP A 319 -8.84 -22.95 -11.90
C ASP A 319 -8.15 -22.30 -10.68
N HIS A 320 -7.09 -21.53 -10.90
CA HIS A 320 -6.40 -20.75 -9.88
C HIS A 320 -6.79 -19.28 -9.94
N LEU A 321 -6.79 -18.64 -8.79
CA LEU A 321 -6.86 -17.19 -8.67
C LEU A 321 -5.44 -16.64 -8.49
N LEU A 322 -4.99 -15.81 -9.40
CA LEU A 322 -3.75 -15.06 -9.24
C LEU A 322 -4.05 -13.75 -8.51
N VAL A 323 -3.34 -13.50 -7.45
CA VAL A 323 -3.36 -12.22 -6.72
C VAL A 323 -1.99 -11.58 -6.81
N ILE A 324 -1.97 -10.33 -7.21
CA ILE A 324 -0.76 -9.53 -7.27
C ILE A 324 -0.90 -8.40 -6.26
N ILE A 325 -0.06 -8.43 -5.22
CA ILE A 325 0.07 -7.32 -4.30
C ILE A 325 0.91 -6.26 -4.99
N SER A 326 0.27 -5.17 -5.36
CA SER A 326 0.93 -4.04 -6.01
C SER A 326 1.38 -3.02 -4.98
N ALA A 327 2.19 -2.07 -5.40
CA ALA A 327 2.63 -0.96 -4.55
C ALA A 327 2.29 0.38 -5.19
N ARG A 328 2.05 1.38 -4.37
CA ARG A 328 1.83 2.75 -4.84
C ARG A 328 3.16 3.46 -5.01
N ARG A 329 3.25 4.40 -5.95
CA ARG A 329 4.47 5.22 -6.10
C ARG A 329 4.77 5.95 -4.80
N GLY A 330 6.01 5.83 -4.33
CA GLY A 330 6.46 6.43 -3.07
C GLY A 330 6.28 5.54 -1.83
N SER A 331 5.65 4.36 -1.94
CA SER A 331 5.63 3.40 -0.84
C SER A 331 6.93 2.60 -0.77
N ILE A 332 7.20 1.97 0.38
CA ILE A 332 8.47 1.30 0.67
C ILE A 332 8.67 0.03 -0.17
N SER A 333 7.58 -0.63 -0.54
CA SER A 333 7.58 -1.85 -1.37
C SER A 333 7.55 -1.55 -2.86
N TYR A 334 7.53 -0.25 -3.27
CA TYR A 334 7.50 0.11 -4.68
C TYR A 334 8.85 -0.17 -5.35
N ASP A 335 8.78 -0.89 -6.47
CA ASP A 335 9.91 -1.18 -7.35
C ASP A 335 9.60 -0.73 -8.78
N SER A 336 10.64 -0.34 -9.55
CA SER A 336 10.47 0.13 -10.93
C SER A 336 9.93 -0.94 -11.88
N SER A 337 10.07 -2.23 -11.55
CA SER A 337 9.50 -3.35 -12.31
C SER A 337 7.97 -3.34 -12.34
N PHE A 338 7.30 -2.65 -11.38
CA PHE A 338 5.85 -2.44 -11.42
C PHE A 338 5.39 -1.68 -12.67
N GLU A 339 6.23 -0.86 -13.28
CA GLU A 339 5.88 -0.18 -14.54
C GLU A 339 5.70 -1.16 -15.71
N LYS A 340 6.33 -2.33 -15.64
CA LYS A 340 6.20 -3.41 -16.64
C LYS A 340 5.01 -4.35 -16.35
N LEU A 341 4.46 -4.31 -15.14
CA LEU A 341 3.40 -5.20 -14.69
C LEU A 341 2.17 -5.19 -15.61
N PRO A 342 1.66 -4.04 -16.10
CA PRO A 342 0.52 -4.03 -17.01
C PRO A 342 0.74 -4.86 -18.27
N ALA A 343 1.90 -4.69 -18.91
CA ALA A 343 2.25 -5.43 -20.12
C ALA A 343 2.44 -6.94 -19.85
N GLN A 344 3.05 -7.30 -18.73
CA GLN A 344 3.24 -8.69 -18.33
C GLN A 344 1.89 -9.38 -18.04
N ILE A 345 1.00 -8.74 -17.30
CA ILE A 345 -0.34 -9.28 -17.00
C ILE A 345 -1.13 -9.47 -18.30
N SER A 346 -1.14 -8.47 -19.17
CA SER A 346 -1.87 -8.56 -20.44
C SER A 346 -1.36 -9.69 -21.34
N LYS A 347 -0.06 -9.89 -21.37
CA LYS A 347 0.56 -10.88 -22.25
C LYS A 347 0.45 -12.32 -21.71
N TYR A 348 0.63 -12.50 -20.41
CA TYR A 348 0.83 -13.82 -19.83
C TYR A 348 -0.33 -14.34 -18.97
N PHE A 349 -1.12 -13.42 -18.38
CA PHE A 349 -2.21 -13.77 -17.45
C PHE A 349 -3.60 -13.32 -17.93
N ALA A 350 -3.73 -13.00 -19.23
CA ALA A 350 -4.99 -12.54 -19.80
C ALA A 350 -6.15 -13.53 -19.60
N ASN A 351 -5.84 -14.82 -19.59
CA ASN A 351 -6.79 -15.93 -19.49
C ASN A 351 -6.88 -16.54 -18.09
N ASN A 352 -6.48 -15.78 -17.05
CA ASN A 352 -6.59 -16.20 -15.66
C ASN A 352 -7.54 -15.29 -14.89
N SER A 353 -8.17 -15.83 -13.85
CA SER A 353 -8.83 -15.03 -12.83
C SER A 353 -7.76 -14.28 -12.04
N LEU A 354 -7.92 -12.97 -11.86
CA LEU A 354 -6.87 -12.08 -11.37
C LEU A 354 -7.43 -11.03 -10.41
N ILE A 355 -6.71 -10.79 -9.33
CA ILE A 355 -6.87 -9.62 -8.47
C ILE A 355 -5.56 -8.86 -8.44
N VAL A 356 -5.59 -7.55 -8.67
CA VAL A 356 -4.50 -6.63 -8.33
C VAL A 356 -4.93 -5.83 -7.11
N LEU A 357 -4.18 -5.98 -6.02
CA LEU A 357 -4.47 -5.33 -4.76
C LEU A 357 -3.46 -4.21 -4.51
N TYR A 358 -3.97 -3.03 -4.18
CA TYR A 358 -3.20 -1.88 -3.70
C TYR A 358 -3.46 -1.72 -2.21
N PRO A 359 -2.45 -1.94 -1.35
CA PRO A 359 -2.61 -1.89 0.10
C PRO A 359 -3.02 -0.51 0.63
N ASP A 360 -3.56 -0.48 1.84
CA ASP A 360 -3.75 0.74 2.63
C ASP A 360 -2.42 1.48 2.80
N GLN A 361 -2.50 2.80 2.87
CA GLN A 361 -1.38 3.68 3.19
C GLN A 361 -1.69 4.54 4.41
N LEU A 362 -0.62 4.98 5.10
CA LEU A 362 -0.72 5.93 6.19
C LEU A 362 -1.02 7.34 5.69
N GLY A 363 -1.79 8.09 6.47
CA GLY A 363 -2.07 9.49 6.23
C GLY A 363 -3.21 9.76 5.26
N GLU A 364 -3.50 11.04 5.04
CA GLU A 364 -4.50 11.49 4.06
C GLU A 364 -3.86 11.70 2.68
N PRO A 365 -4.61 11.47 1.58
CA PRO A 365 -4.12 11.72 0.23
C PRO A 365 -3.68 13.18 0.07
N GLN A 366 -2.46 13.38 -0.43
CA GLN A 366 -1.88 14.72 -0.62
C GLN A 366 -2.65 15.58 -1.62
N ASP A 367 -3.39 14.96 -2.54
CA ASP A 367 -4.16 15.63 -3.60
C ASP A 367 -5.65 15.81 -3.28
N ALA A 368 -6.07 15.66 -2.02
CA ALA A 368 -7.39 16.09 -1.58
C ALA A 368 -7.46 17.63 -1.59
N VAL A 369 -7.25 18.26 -2.75
CA VAL A 369 -7.53 19.67 -2.97
C VAL A 369 -9.04 19.82 -2.89
N SER A 370 -9.53 20.08 -1.68
CA SER A 370 -10.86 20.58 -1.49
C SER A 370 -10.92 21.94 -2.16
N PHE A 371 -11.81 22.13 -3.12
CA PHE A 371 -12.10 23.44 -3.72
C PHE A 371 -12.52 24.48 -2.68
N SER A 372 -12.84 24.06 -1.46
CA SER A 372 -13.15 24.92 -0.32
C SER A 372 -11.93 25.46 0.42
N ASN A 373 -10.73 24.95 0.18
CA ASN A 373 -9.51 25.46 0.80
C ASN A 373 -8.28 25.26 -0.11
N PRO A 374 -8.07 26.17 -1.10
CA PRO A 374 -6.96 26.06 -2.06
C PRO A 374 -5.58 26.33 -1.45
N ARG A 375 -5.48 26.61 -0.16
CA ARG A 375 -4.22 26.72 0.60
C ARG A 375 -4.33 25.77 1.78
N GLY A 376 -3.82 24.57 1.62
CA GLY A 376 -3.64 23.62 2.72
C GLY A 376 -2.78 24.25 3.80
N ASN A 377 -3.40 24.73 4.86
CA ASN A 377 -2.71 25.19 6.06
C ASN A 377 -2.19 23.99 6.85
N ASN A 378 -1.05 23.45 6.45
CA ASN A 378 -0.26 22.59 7.35
C ASN A 378 0.53 23.40 8.41
N GLU A 379 0.39 24.74 8.44
CA GLU A 379 1.09 25.58 9.42
C GLU A 379 0.27 25.97 10.65
N SER A 380 -1.07 25.81 10.65
CA SER A 380 -1.91 26.33 11.74
C SER A 380 -2.16 25.40 12.92
N GLN A 381 -1.88 24.12 12.82
CA GLN A 381 -2.05 23.20 13.97
C GLN A 381 -0.86 23.15 14.94
N HIS A 382 0.27 23.73 14.57
CA HIS A 382 1.46 23.72 15.45
C HIS A 382 1.58 24.94 16.37
N TYR A 383 0.82 26.02 16.12
CA TYR A 383 0.91 27.26 16.91
C TYR A 383 -0.15 27.43 17.99
N GLU A 384 -1.25 26.67 17.97
CA GLU A 384 -2.29 26.81 19.01
C GLU A 384 -1.99 26.08 20.34
N LYS A 385 -0.93 25.27 20.41
CA LYS A 385 -0.52 24.59 21.66
C LYS A 385 0.58 25.28 22.45
N VAL A 386 1.12 26.41 21.99
CA VAL A 386 2.21 27.12 22.69
C VAL A 386 1.76 28.43 23.35
N GLY A 387 0.53 28.83 23.24
CA GLY A 387 -0.01 30.10 23.72
C GLY A 387 -0.91 30.03 24.96
N LYS A 388 -0.60 29.19 25.96
CA LYS A 388 -1.20 29.29 27.31
C LYS A 388 -0.10 29.02 28.34
N TRP A 389 0.59 30.07 28.67
CA TRP A 389 1.22 30.36 29.99
C TRP A 389 0.88 31.77 30.37
#